data_ede70a0efd2821f4eda3d4ed08b21edd
#
_entry.id   ede70a0efd2821f4eda3d4ed08b21edd
#
_cell.length_a   1.000
_cell.length_b   1.000
_cell.length_c   1.000
_cell.angle_alpha   90.00
_cell.angle_beta   90.00
_cell.angle_gamma   90.00
#
_symmetry.space_group_name_H-M   'P 1'
#
loop_
_entity.id
_entity.type
_entity.pdbx_description
1 polymer ?
#
loop_
_entity_poly.entity_id
_entity_poly.type
_entity_poly.pdbx_seq_one_letter_code
_entity_poly.pdbx_strand_id
1 'polypeptide(L)'
;MGAFTKRRSSGEEGPADSEGPADSSDSTPGPRARGPRVAALLIGVALAGAVGVVALVRAQGDGDLLAPHSANAAVAGEAGVPVAALPPTVLVSKPAGSIADGTKPLHVTLSAPVAPTSPSPMLRPAVAGAWTIAGDSEVFTPASSLEPCSSYALTIWADTVSSGHSRLGRRRTISLHVACPPIAGLQQALARLGYLGAKLRPLYTVHIPSGRETRAEAAVHAFDPPRGRLAPDPSDAPAVDMGTLDETTRGAITVYQSEHGLGETGEPDAATWASVLSSETAGRRSRSPYTWVSVSESLPETLEVHRGARVVFTTPANTGVPGAETARGIFPIYSRFVSTTMSGTDVDGTKYTVPDVPWVNYFNGGDAVHGYPRASYGFPQSNGCVELPIEAAHTVFGMLRLGDVVEVS
;
A
#
# COMPACT_ATOMS: atom_id res chain seq x y z
N MET A 1 51.08 58.50 -6.92
CA MET A 1 52.47 58.11 -6.73
C MET A 1 52.50 56.64 -6.47
N GLY A 2 52.94 55.73 -7.27
CA GLY A 2 53.81 55.68 -8.40
C GLY A 2 53.44 54.52 -9.27
N ALA A 3 53.44 54.75 -10.52
CA ALA A 3 53.42 53.84 -11.64
C ALA A 3 54.73 53.07 -11.75
N PHE A 4 54.71 51.91 -12.41
CA PHE A 4 55.72 51.38 -13.35
C PHE A 4 55.21 50.02 -13.88
N THR A 5 54.79 49.99 -15.10
CA THR A 5 55.31 49.64 -16.44
C THR A 5 55.64 48.18 -16.67
N LYS A 6 54.87 47.62 -17.51
CA LYS A 6 54.96 46.94 -18.82
C LYS A 6 56.33 46.34 -19.20
N ARG A 7 56.38 45.06 -19.54
CA ARG A 7 57.13 44.51 -20.67
C ARG A 7 56.43 43.35 -21.37
N ARG A 8 56.35 43.46 -22.70
CA ARG A 8 56.05 42.49 -23.74
C ARG A 8 57.32 41.73 -24.18
N SER A 9 57.21 40.52 -24.65
CA SER A 9 57.93 39.90 -25.79
C SER A 9 57.14 38.59 -26.12
N SER A 10 56.44 38.40 -27.21
CA SER A 10 56.77 38.26 -28.66
C SER A 10 57.73 37.12 -28.96
N GLY A 11 57.23 36.17 -29.83
CA GLY A 11 57.95 35.15 -30.60
C GLY A 11 57.09 33.85 -30.67
N GLU A 12 56.37 33.60 -31.65
CA GLU A 12 56.62 33.19 -33.06
C GLU A 12 56.77 31.68 -33.22
N GLU A 13 55.85 31.17 -33.99
CA GLU A 13 55.86 30.25 -35.15
C GLU A 13 55.83 28.74 -34.88
N GLY A 14 54.80 28.12 -35.58
CA GLY A 14 54.68 26.71 -35.90
C GLY A 14 55.59 26.30 -37.07
N PRO A 15 55.31 25.35 -37.97
CA PRO A 15 54.23 24.36 -38.03
C PRO A 15 54.75 22.92 -38.41
N ALA A 16 53.85 22.06 -38.85
CA ALA A 16 54.00 20.96 -39.82
C ALA A 16 53.90 19.52 -39.28
N ASP A 17 52.81 18.89 -39.66
CA ASP A 17 52.65 17.77 -40.61
C ASP A 17 53.29 16.43 -40.27
N SER A 18 52.49 15.37 -40.27
CA SER A 18 52.37 14.34 -41.26
C SER A 18 51.86 13.01 -40.71
N GLU A 19 50.84 12.56 -41.44
CA GLU A 19 50.58 11.21 -41.93
C GLU A 19 50.42 10.01 -40.98
N GLY A 20 49.22 9.37 -41.10
CA GLY A 20 49.00 7.94 -40.83
C GLY A 20 49.80 7.07 -41.80
N PRO A 21 49.66 5.76 -41.75
CA PRO A 21 48.40 5.04 -42.07
C PRO A 21 48.16 3.68 -41.39
N ALA A 22 46.94 3.23 -41.53
CA ALA A 22 46.41 1.92 -41.90
C ALA A 22 46.75 0.62 -41.14
N ASP A 23 45.65 0.00 -40.75
CA ASP A 23 45.21 -1.36 -41.15
C ASP A 23 45.84 -2.55 -40.44
N SER A 24 44.99 -3.32 -39.79
CA SER A 24 44.68 -4.74 -40.07
C SER A 24 43.84 -5.38 -38.96
N SER A 25 42.64 -5.72 -39.36
CA SER A 25 41.86 -6.94 -39.04
C SER A 25 42.52 -7.97 -38.11
N ASP A 26 41.83 -8.33 -37.05
CA ASP A 26 41.52 -9.74 -36.84
C ASP A 26 40.27 -9.91 -35.94
N SER A 27 39.34 -10.70 -36.47
CA SER A 27 38.06 -11.06 -35.89
C SER A 27 38.15 -12.45 -35.29
N THR A 28 37.87 -12.54 -33.98
CA THR A 28 37.47 -13.85 -33.43
C THR A 28 36.33 -13.66 -32.40
N PRO A 29 35.17 -14.34 -32.58
CA PRO A 29 34.04 -14.19 -31.67
C PRO A 29 34.17 -15.13 -30.47
N GLY A 30 34.14 -14.56 -29.27
CA GLY A 30 33.99 -15.26 -27.98
C GLY A 30 32.54 -15.66 -27.68
N PRO A 31 32.27 -16.62 -26.84
CA PRO A 31 30.99 -17.33 -26.77
C PRO A 31 29.89 -16.52 -26.11
N ARG A 32 28.70 -16.56 -26.74
CA ARG A 32 27.44 -15.97 -26.28
C ARG A 32 26.95 -16.65 -25.00
N ALA A 33 26.89 -15.92 -23.91
CA ALA A 33 26.14 -16.30 -22.72
C ALA A 33 24.63 -16.22 -23.01
N ARG A 34 23.94 -17.35 -22.88
CA ARG A 34 22.48 -17.44 -22.94
C ARG A 34 21.88 -16.96 -21.62
N GLY A 35 21.26 -15.78 -21.59
CA GLY A 35 20.38 -15.35 -20.52
C GLY A 35 19.00 -16.02 -20.61
N PRO A 36 18.30 -16.22 -19.49
CA PRO A 36 17.00 -16.88 -19.51
C PRO A 36 15.92 -15.97 -20.12
N ARG A 37 15.17 -16.55 -21.05
CA ARG A 37 13.97 -15.92 -21.63
C ARG A 37 12.86 -15.92 -20.59
N VAL A 38 12.48 -14.74 -20.10
CA VAL A 38 11.23 -14.57 -19.34
C VAL A 38 10.10 -14.51 -20.37
N ALA A 39 9.24 -15.54 -20.34
CA ALA A 39 8.03 -15.58 -21.11
C ALA A 39 6.99 -14.64 -20.47
N ALA A 40 6.65 -13.56 -21.13
CA ALA A 40 5.52 -12.72 -20.75
C ALA A 40 4.22 -13.46 -21.10
N LEU A 41 3.48 -13.85 -20.07
CA LEU A 41 2.14 -14.43 -20.20
C LEU A 41 1.12 -13.29 -20.26
N LEU A 42 0.64 -13.00 -21.48
CA LEU A 42 -0.51 -12.10 -21.65
C LEU A 42 -1.79 -12.87 -21.30
N ILE A 43 -2.39 -12.55 -20.16
CA ILE A 43 -3.73 -13.02 -19.80
C ILE A 43 -4.73 -12.01 -20.37
N GLY A 44 -5.35 -12.38 -21.48
CA GLY A 44 -6.51 -11.69 -22.02
C GLY A 44 -7.74 -11.99 -21.15
N VAL A 45 -8.33 -10.95 -20.58
CA VAL A 45 -9.63 -11.05 -19.92
C VAL A 45 -10.71 -10.92 -20.98
N ALA A 46 -11.36 -12.02 -21.32
CA ALA A 46 -12.58 -12.02 -22.13
C ALA A 46 -13.78 -11.81 -21.20
N LEU A 47 -14.45 -10.66 -21.31
CA LEU A 47 -15.78 -10.44 -20.75
C LEU A 47 -16.82 -11.20 -21.59
N ALA A 48 -17.37 -12.27 -21.06
CA ALA A 48 -18.58 -12.88 -21.60
C ALA A 48 -19.74 -12.52 -20.67
N GLY A 49 -20.60 -11.59 -21.13
CA GLY A 49 -21.89 -11.32 -20.53
C GLY A 49 -22.86 -12.48 -20.75
N ALA A 50 -23.36 -13.07 -19.70
CA ALA A 50 -24.50 -13.97 -19.74
C ALA A 50 -25.73 -13.28 -19.17
N VAL A 51 -26.64 -12.88 -20.05
CA VAL A 51 -28.00 -12.46 -19.73
C VAL A 51 -28.80 -13.73 -19.45
N GLY A 52 -29.13 -13.99 -18.20
CA GLY A 52 -30.03 -15.06 -17.79
C GLY A 52 -31.49 -14.61 -17.87
N VAL A 53 -32.20 -15.14 -18.84
CA VAL A 53 -33.65 -14.98 -18.97
C VAL A 53 -34.31 -15.92 -17.96
N VAL A 54 -35.05 -15.35 -16.99
CA VAL A 54 -35.94 -16.09 -16.10
C VAL A 54 -37.22 -16.35 -16.84
N ALA A 55 -37.48 -17.59 -17.24
CA ALA A 55 -38.75 -18.03 -17.76
C ALA A 55 -39.68 -18.38 -16.60
N LEU A 56 -40.75 -17.58 -16.45
CA LEU A 56 -41.86 -17.86 -15.54
C LEU A 56 -42.83 -18.77 -16.26
N VAL A 57 -42.90 -20.04 -15.86
CA VAL A 57 -43.96 -20.97 -16.32
C VAL A 57 -45.14 -20.85 -15.40
N ARG A 58 -46.22 -20.24 -15.89
CA ARG A 58 -47.56 -20.30 -15.31
C ARG A 58 -48.24 -21.57 -15.82
N ALA A 59 -48.59 -22.47 -14.93
CA ALA A 59 -49.56 -23.53 -15.21
C ALA A 59 -50.93 -23.07 -14.71
N GLN A 60 -51.82 -22.81 -15.65
CA GLN A 60 -53.28 -22.79 -15.43
C GLN A 60 -53.79 -24.18 -15.68
N GLY A 61 -54.68 -24.66 -14.82
CA GLY A 61 -55.39 -25.88 -14.99
C GLY A 61 -56.70 -25.82 -14.19
N ASP A 62 -57.76 -25.78 -14.94
CA ASP A 62 -59.14 -25.60 -14.54
C ASP A 62 -59.70 -26.74 -13.66
N GLY A 63 -60.77 -26.38 -12.95
CA GLY A 63 -61.44 -27.16 -11.98
C GLY A 63 -62.29 -28.34 -12.52
N ASP A 64 -62.72 -29.17 -11.61
CA ASP A 64 -64.14 -29.57 -11.61
C ASP A 64 -64.61 -30.02 -10.23
N LEU A 65 -65.84 -29.69 -9.92
CA LEU A 65 -66.56 -29.98 -8.72
C LEU A 65 -67.09 -31.44 -8.77
N LEU A 66 -67.08 -32.16 -7.65
CA LEU A 66 -68.20 -33.03 -7.17
C LEU A 66 -67.89 -33.68 -5.79
N ALA A 67 -68.72 -33.41 -4.81
CA ALA A 67 -68.79 -34.11 -3.52
C ALA A 67 -69.97 -35.17 -3.59
N PRO A 68 -70.30 -35.89 -2.53
CA PRO A 68 -69.52 -36.62 -1.51
C PRO A 68 -69.87 -38.07 -1.43
N HIS A 69 -69.02 -38.93 -0.93
CA HIS A 69 -69.52 -40.26 -0.33
C HIS A 69 -68.71 -40.54 0.96
N SER A 70 -69.47 -40.61 2.05
CA SER A 70 -69.04 -41.13 3.33
C SER A 70 -68.75 -42.64 3.25
N ALA A 71 -67.56 -43.04 3.69
CA ALA A 71 -67.28 -44.40 4.10
C ALA A 71 -66.31 -44.40 5.25
N ASN A 72 -66.78 -44.78 6.44
CA ASN A 72 -65.90 -45.06 7.58
C ASN A 72 -65.00 -46.24 7.23
N ALA A 73 -63.68 -46.01 7.23
CA ALA A 73 -62.68 -47.08 7.26
C ALA A 73 -61.71 -46.79 8.41
N ALA A 74 -61.52 -47.85 9.21
CA ALA A 74 -60.69 -47.88 10.38
C ALA A 74 -59.29 -47.40 10.07
N VAL A 75 -58.79 -46.46 10.88
CA VAL A 75 -57.41 -45.93 10.81
C VAL A 75 -56.49 -47.04 11.34
N ALA A 76 -55.82 -47.75 10.41
CA ALA A 76 -54.58 -48.42 10.69
C ALA A 76 -53.53 -47.34 10.77
N GLY A 77 -52.81 -47.26 11.90
CA GLY A 77 -51.76 -46.25 12.09
C GLY A 77 -50.68 -46.33 10.99
N GLU A 78 -50.64 -45.36 10.13
CA GLU A 78 -49.54 -45.16 9.24
C GLU A 78 -48.28 -44.76 10.10
N ALA A 79 -47.33 -45.69 10.13
CA ALA A 79 -46.02 -45.40 10.60
C ALA A 79 -45.50 -44.20 9.72
N GLY A 80 -45.44 -43.01 10.31
CA GLY A 80 -44.97 -41.79 9.64
C GLY A 80 -43.62 -42.07 8.97
N VAL A 81 -43.59 -41.92 7.65
CA VAL A 81 -42.34 -41.91 6.90
C VAL A 81 -41.46 -40.86 7.56
N PRO A 82 -40.23 -41.20 8.02
CA PRO A 82 -39.39 -40.22 8.65
C PRO A 82 -39.07 -39.14 7.60
N VAL A 83 -39.56 -37.91 7.85
CA VAL A 83 -39.22 -36.75 7.03
C VAL A 83 -37.70 -36.63 7.09
N ALA A 84 -37.02 -36.88 5.97
CA ALA A 84 -35.58 -36.72 5.90
C ALA A 84 -35.22 -35.31 6.35
N ALA A 85 -34.50 -35.19 7.46
CA ALA A 85 -34.08 -33.90 7.96
C ALA A 85 -33.25 -33.20 6.89
N LEU A 86 -33.65 -31.99 6.51
CA LEU A 86 -32.91 -31.18 5.55
C LEU A 86 -31.47 -30.95 6.07
N PRO A 87 -30.49 -31.06 5.19
CA PRO A 87 -29.10 -30.80 5.62
C PRO A 87 -28.95 -29.39 6.18
N PRO A 88 -28.17 -29.19 7.23
CA PRO A 88 -27.98 -27.86 7.83
C PRO A 88 -27.40 -26.90 6.81
N THR A 89 -27.93 -25.69 6.75
CA THR A 89 -27.40 -24.59 5.96
C THR A 89 -26.48 -23.73 6.84
N VAL A 90 -25.33 -23.37 6.36
CA VAL A 90 -24.39 -22.55 7.12
C VAL A 90 -24.68 -21.07 6.90
N LEU A 91 -24.91 -20.34 7.99
CA LEU A 91 -25.02 -18.89 8.02
C LEU A 91 -23.89 -18.36 8.92
N VAL A 92 -23.11 -17.42 8.45
CA VAL A 92 -22.10 -16.73 9.29
C VAL A 92 -22.68 -15.41 9.75
N SER A 93 -22.43 -15.05 11.01
CA SER A 93 -22.93 -13.80 11.58
C SER A 93 -22.53 -12.57 10.77
N LYS A 94 -23.46 -11.63 10.68
CA LYS A 94 -23.37 -10.44 9.82
C LYS A 94 -22.34 -9.42 10.29
N PRO A 95 -21.75 -8.69 9.30
CA PRO A 95 -21.91 -8.87 7.86
C PRO A 95 -21.14 -10.09 7.36
N ALA A 96 -21.78 -10.90 6.50
CA ALA A 96 -21.18 -12.11 5.96
C ALA A 96 -19.84 -11.80 5.29
N GLY A 97 -18.78 -12.48 5.72
CA GLY A 97 -17.43 -12.28 5.20
C GLY A 97 -16.65 -11.10 5.81
N SER A 98 -17.23 -10.31 6.70
CA SER A 98 -16.58 -9.16 7.36
C SER A 98 -16.68 -9.27 8.88
N ILE A 99 -15.57 -9.04 9.56
CA ILE A 99 -15.45 -8.94 11.03
C ILE A 99 -15.09 -7.50 11.36
N ALA A 100 -16.06 -6.75 11.91
CA ALA A 100 -15.84 -5.34 12.24
C ALA A 100 -14.94 -5.14 13.46
N ASP A 101 -14.87 -6.12 14.34
CA ASP A 101 -14.11 -6.07 15.60
C ASP A 101 -13.48 -7.44 15.88
N GLY A 102 -12.18 -7.54 15.71
CA GLY A 102 -11.40 -8.77 15.95
C GLY A 102 -11.40 -9.25 17.40
N THR A 103 -11.90 -8.45 18.37
CA THR A 103 -12.00 -8.83 19.78
C THR A 103 -13.25 -9.65 20.09
N LYS A 104 -14.26 -9.60 19.22
CA LYS A 104 -15.55 -10.26 19.43
C LYS A 104 -15.50 -11.75 19.06
N PRO A 105 -16.28 -12.60 19.75
CA PRO A 105 -16.45 -13.98 19.34
C PRO A 105 -17.01 -14.09 17.93
N LEU A 106 -16.51 -15.08 17.17
CA LEU A 106 -16.98 -15.40 15.84
C LEU A 106 -18.09 -16.46 15.92
N HIS A 107 -19.27 -16.15 15.42
CA HIS A 107 -20.41 -17.05 15.40
C HIS A 107 -20.57 -17.71 14.03
N VAL A 108 -20.66 -19.04 14.02
CA VAL A 108 -20.99 -19.87 12.85
C VAL A 108 -22.35 -20.48 13.10
N THR A 109 -23.40 -19.94 12.50
CA THR A 109 -24.78 -20.40 12.70
C THR A 109 -25.18 -21.34 11.58
N LEU A 110 -25.75 -22.47 11.94
CA LEU A 110 -26.31 -23.48 11.04
C LEU A 110 -27.85 -23.39 11.07
N SER A 111 -28.50 -24.03 10.11
CA SER A 111 -29.97 -24.07 10.03
C SER A 111 -30.63 -25.05 11.02
N ALA A 112 -29.82 -25.79 11.79
CA ALA A 112 -30.29 -26.76 12.79
C ALA A 112 -29.27 -26.80 13.96
N PRO A 113 -29.73 -27.19 15.18
CA PRO A 113 -28.86 -27.32 16.33
C PRO A 113 -27.69 -28.28 16.06
N VAL A 114 -26.51 -27.90 16.51
CA VAL A 114 -25.24 -28.63 16.29
C VAL A 114 -25.11 -29.77 17.31
N ALA A 115 -24.73 -30.96 16.86
CA ALA A 115 -24.46 -32.07 17.76
C ALA A 115 -23.10 -31.89 18.48
N PRO A 116 -22.99 -32.28 19.76
CA PRO A 116 -21.73 -32.19 20.50
C PRO A 116 -20.56 -32.95 19.90
N THR A 117 -20.85 -33.92 19.02
CA THR A 117 -19.85 -34.75 18.31
C THR A 117 -19.39 -34.14 16.99
N SER A 118 -19.91 -32.97 16.62
CA SER A 118 -19.47 -32.26 15.40
C SER A 118 -17.99 -31.85 15.50
N PRO A 119 -17.25 -32.02 14.40
CA PRO A 119 -15.88 -31.47 14.37
C PRO A 119 -15.95 -29.94 14.33
N SER A 120 -15.19 -29.28 15.20
CA SER A 120 -15.13 -27.83 15.23
C SER A 120 -14.59 -27.24 13.91
N PRO A 121 -15.10 -26.09 13.47
CA PRO A 121 -14.56 -25.36 12.34
C PRO A 121 -13.09 -24.99 12.52
N MET A 122 -12.39 -24.68 11.43
CA MET A 122 -10.97 -24.34 11.47
C MET A 122 -10.73 -23.00 10.78
N LEU A 123 -9.96 -22.13 11.42
CA LEU A 123 -9.43 -20.88 10.86
C LEU A 123 -8.04 -21.08 10.28
N ARG A 124 -7.79 -20.49 9.11
CA ARG A 124 -6.46 -20.34 8.52
C ARG A 124 -6.23 -18.89 8.07
N PRO A 125 -5.11 -18.24 8.46
CA PRO A 125 -4.08 -18.74 9.39
C PRO A 125 -4.67 -19.21 10.73
N ALA A 126 -3.97 -20.15 11.40
CA ALA A 126 -4.43 -20.69 12.68
C ALA A 126 -4.43 -19.61 13.76
N VAL A 127 -5.50 -19.55 14.54
CA VAL A 127 -5.67 -18.61 15.66
C VAL A 127 -5.89 -19.42 16.92
N ALA A 128 -5.16 -19.07 17.99
CA ALA A 128 -5.40 -19.66 19.30
C ALA A 128 -6.77 -19.22 19.84
N GLY A 129 -7.53 -20.16 20.41
CA GLY A 129 -8.88 -19.90 20.93
C GLY A 129 -9.64 -21.17 21.18
N ALA A 130 -10.89 -21.05 21.58
CA ALA A 130 -11.76 -22.17 21.90
C ALA A 130 -13.06 -22.10 21.10
N TRP A 131 -13.51 -23.25 20.61
CA TRP A 131 -14.83 -23.44 20.02
C TRP A 131 -15.81 -23.99 21.07
N THR A 132 -17.00 -23.41 21.10
CA THR A 132 -18.12 -23.87 21.95
C THR A 132 -19.38 -23.98 21.11
N ILE A 133 -20.26 -24.94 21.45
CA ILE A 133 -21.55 -25.13 20.78
C ILE A 133 -22.63 -24.43 21.63
N ALA A 134 -23.41 -23.57 20.97
CA ALA A 134 -24.54 -22.86 21.58
C ALA A 134 -25.78 -23.00 20.69
N GLY A 135 -26.58 -24.06 20.91
CA GLY A 135 -27.76 -24.33 20.12
C GLY A 135 -27.45 -24.68 18.66
N ASP A 136 -27.83 -23.78 17.74
CA ASP A 136 -27.59 -23.90 16.30
C ASP A 136 -26.25 -23.27 15.86
N SER A 137 -25.49 -22.76 16.80
CA SER A 137 -24.25 -22.00 16.51
C SER A 137 -23.02 -22.65 17.13
N GLU A 138 -21.92 -22.63 16.39
CA GLU A 138 -20.58 -22.82 16.91
C GLU A 138 -19.90 -21.45 17.10
N VAL A 139 -19.41 -21.19 18.30
CA VAL A 139 -18.86 -19.90 18.71
C VAL A 139 -17.36 -20.06 18.95
N PHE A 140 -16.56 -19.33 18.19
CA PHE A 140 -15.12 -19.22 18.42
C PHE A 140 -14.82 -18.01 19.30
N THR A 141 -14.20 -18.26 20.46
CA THR A 141 -13.65 -17.22 21.32
C THR A 141 -12.13 -17.19 21.14
N PRO A 142 -11.57 -16.20 20.44
CA PRO A 142 -10.12 -16.10 20.27
C PRO A 142 -9.44 -15.83 21.60
N ALA A 143 -8.26 -16.42 21.84
CA ALA A 143 -7.44 -16.16 23.04
C ALA A 143 -6.78 -14.77 23.00
N SER A 144 -6.62 -14.21 21.81
CA SER A 144 -6.24 -12.81 21.53
C SER A 144 -7.01 -12.33 20.32
N SER A 145 -7.24 -11.03 20.21
CA SER A 145 -7.98 -10.47 19.08
C SER A 145 -7.39 -10.89 17.74
N LEU A 146 -8.27 -11.05 16.74
CA LEU A 146 -7.86 -11.28 15.35
C LEU A 146 -7.08 -10.07 14.82
N GLU A 147 -6.06 -10.32 14.02
CA GLU A 147 -5.23 -9.24 13.47
C GLU A 147 -6.03 -8.31 12.56
N PRO A 148 -5.93 -6.99 12.74
CA PRO A 148 -6.57 -6.01 11.85
C PRO A 148 -6.11 -6.16 10.40
N CYS A 149 -6.97 -5.79 9.45
CA CYS A 149 -6.73 -5.88 8.00
C CYS A 149 -6.40 -7.30 7.49
N SER A 150 -6.51 -8.31 8.32
CA SER A 150 -6.16 -9.69 7.97
C SER A 150 -7.34 -10.45 7.38
N SER A 151 -7.03 -11.43 6.54
CA SER A 151 -8.01 -12.35 5.98
C SER A 151 -7.82 -13.74 6.53
N TYR A 152 -8.92 -14.39 6.84
CA TYR A 152 -8.96 -15.75 7.36
C TYR A 152 -9.88 -16.61 6.50
N ALA A 153 -9.47 -17.86 6.26
CA ALA A 153 -10.33 -18.87 5.67
C ALA A 153 -10.95 -19.72 6.80
N LEU A 154 -12.27 -19.60 6.98
CA LEU A 154 -13.04 -20.43 7.90
C LEU A 154 -13.50 -21.68 7.16
N THR A 155 -13.07 -22.86 7.60
CA THR A 155 -13.49 -24.15 7.04
C THR A 155 -14.46 -24.85 7.99
N ILE A 156 -15.63 -25.20 7.48
CA ILE A 156 -16.64 -26.02 8.13
C ILE A 156 -16.64 -27.38 7.44
N TRP A 157 -16.60 -28.45 8.22
CA TRP A 157 -16.36 -29.78 7.70
C TRP A 157 -17.63 -30.45 7.12
N ALA A 158 -17.43 -31.36 6.17
CA ALA A 158 -18.54 -32.12 5.56
C ALA A 158 -19.32 -32.97 6.55
N ASP A 159 -18.63 -33.41 7.61
CA ASP A 159 -19.13 -34.27 8.70
C ASP A 159 -19.66 -33.49 9.89
N THR A 160 -19.82 -32.18 9.79
CA THR A 160 -20.58 -31.40 10.77
C THR A 160 -21.98 -31.96 10.86
N VAL A 161 -22.42 -32.33 12.08
CA VAL A 161 -23.66 -33.07 12.35
C VAL A 161 -24.61 -32.21 13.16
N SER A 162 -25.92 -32.23 12.78
CA SER A 162 -26.97 -31.65 13.59
C SER A 162 -27.42 -32.62 14.71
N SER A 163 -28.12 -32.12 15.73
CA SER A 163 -28.73 -32.93 16.77
C SER A 163 -29.73 -33.92 16.20
N GLY A 164 -30.34 -33.67 15.03
CA GLY A 164 -31.18 -34.56 14.26
C GLY A 164 -30.42 -35.55 13.39
N HIS A 165 -29.09 -35.72 13.60
CA HIS A 165 -28.22 -36.67 12.89
C HIS A 165 -28.04 -36.39 11.40
N SER A 166 -28.46 -35.21 10.88
CA SER A 166 -28.20 -34.79 9.51
C SER A 166 -26.80 -34.25 9.38
N ARG A 167 -26.09 -34.57 8.28
CA ARG A 167 -24.75 -34.11 8.00
C ARG A 167 -24.76 -32.97 7.00
N LEU A 168 -23.78 -32.03 7.09
CA LEU A 168 -23.58 -30.97 6.12
C LEU A 168 -23.30 -31.51 4.70
N GLY A 169 -22.65 -32.67 4.60
CA GLY A 169 -22.46 -33.42 3.37
C GLY A 169 -21.35 -32.91 2.47
N ARG A 170 -20.95 -31.64 2.59
CA ARG A 170 -19.79 -31.08 1.88
C ARG A 170 -19.09 -30.04 2.71
N ARG A 171 -17.76 -29.96 2.55
CA ARG A 171 -16.95 -28.92 3.17
C ARG A 171 -17.32 -27.52 2.64
N ARG A 172 -17.44 -26.57 3.52
CA ARG A 172 -17.64 -25.16 3.21
C ARG A 172 -16.40 -24.37 3.64
N THR A 173 -15.92 -23.48 2.78
CA THR A 173 -14.88 -22.51 3.14
C THR A 173 -15.41 -21.11 2.90
N ILE A 174 -15.30 -20.26 3.91
CA ILE A 174 -15.79 -18.88 3.91
C ILE A 174 -14.59 -17.98 4.16
N SER A 175 -14.40 -16.99 3.30
CA SER A 175 -13.40 -15.95 3.54
C SER A 175 -13.96 -14.94 4.52
N LEU A 176 -13.20 -14.65 5.58
CA LEU A 176 -13.50 -13.65 6.58
C LEU A 176 -12.42 -12.55 6.46
N HIS A 177 -12.83 -11.31 6.59
CA HIS A 177 -11.91 -10.18 6.57
C HIS A 177 -12.12 -9.33 7.82
N VAL A 178 -11.05 -9.12 8.58
CA VAL A 178 -11.05 -8.22 9.75
C VAL A 178 -10.85 -6.80 9.26
N ALA A 179 -11.74 -5.90 9.66
CA ALA A 179 -11.68 -4.50 9.25
C ALA A 179 -10.34 -3.85 9.62
N CYS A 180 -9.88 -2.98 8.73
CA CYS A 180 -8.74 -2.13 9.03
C CYS A 180 -9.16 -1.01 9.97
N PRO A 181 -8.27 -0.58 10.89
CA PRO A 181 -8.47 0.66 11.63
C PRO A 181 -8.52 1.88 10.69
N PRO A 182 -9.09 3.01 11.11
CA PRO A 182 -9.13 4.24 10.31
C PRO A 182 -7.72 4.76 9.97
N ILE A 183 -7.55 5.35 8.78
CA ILE A 183 -6.29 5.97 8.33
C ILE A 183 -5.80 7.03 9.33
N ALA A 184 -6.69 7.81 9.93
CA ALA A 184 -6.32 8.79 10.96
C ALA A 184 -5.54 8.17 12.13
N GLY A 185 -5.88 6.95 12.54
CA GLY A 185 -5.15 6.20 13.56
C GLY A 185 -3.74 5.81 13.10
N LEU A 186 -3.58 5.39 11.85
CA LEU A 186 -2.28 5.11 11.26
C LEU A 186 -1.39 6.35 11.21
N GLN A 187 -1.95 7.48 10.75
CA GLN A 187 -1.24 8.76 10.71
C GLN A 187 -0.76 9.18 12.10
N GLN A 188 -1.58 9.00 13.12
CA GLN A 188 -1.19 9.24 14.53
C GLN A 188 -0.05 8.31 14.96
N ALA A 189 -0.16 7.02 14.65
CA ALA A 189 0.88 6.05 14.99
C ALA A 189 2.21 6.41 14.32
N LEU A 190 2.20 6.67 13.01
CA LEU A 190 3.37 7.07 12.23
C LEU A 190 4.00 8.37 12.77
N ALA A 191 3.18 9.35 13.18
CA ALA A 191 3.67 10.59 13.79
C ALA A 191 4.34 10.34 15.15
N ARG A 192 3.74 9.52 16.03
CA ARG A 192 4.34 9.13 17.32
C ARG A 192 5.66 8.38 17.13
N LEU A 193 5.71 7.51 16.11
CA LEU A 193 6.91 6.74 15.78
C LEU A 193 7.98 7.57 15.05
N GLY A 194 7.66 8.80 14.61
CA GLY A 194 8.60 9.72 13.97
C GLY A 194 8.73 9.56 12.45
N TYR A 195 7.77 8.91 11.80
CA TYR A 195 7.71 8.73 10.35
C TYR A 195 6.87 9.79 9.65
N LEU A 196 6.10 10.57 10.38
CA LEU A 196 5.25 11.64 9.86
C LEU A 196 5.51 12.92 10.64
N GLY A 197 5.65 14.05 9.93
CA GLY A 197 6.00 15.35 10.51
C GLY A 197 4.85 16.10 11.20
N ALA A 198 3.72 15.44 11.45
CA ALA A 198 2.58 16.06 12.11
C ALA A 198 2.83 16.23 13.62
N LYS A 199 2.67 17.43 14.14
CA LYS A 199 2.58 17.67 15.58
C LYS A 199 1.20 17.26 16.07
N LEU A 200 1.16 16.24 16.92
CA LEU A 200 -0.06 15.89 17.66
C LEU A 200 -0.34 17.02 18.65
N ARG A 201 -1.37 17.83 18.40
CA ARG A 201 -1.82 18.80 19.40
C ARG A 201 -2.38 18.06 20.61
N PRO A 202 -2.12 18.50 21.86
CA PRO A 202 -2.48 17.81 23.09
C PRO A 202 -4.00 17.80 23.39
N LEU A 203 -4.85 18.02 22.41
CA LEU A 203 -6.32 17.97 22.54
C LEU A 203 -6.88 16.53 22.59
N TYR A 204 -6.01 15.52 22.56
CA TYR A 204 -6.41 14.13 22.53
C TYR A 204 -5.72 13.34 23.61
N THR A 205 -6.49 12.53 24.33
CA THR A 205 -5.93 11.44 25.13
C THR A 205 -5.48 10.37 24.13
N VAL A 206 -4.20 10.38 23.79
CA VAL A 206 -3.60 9.33 23.00
C VAL A 206 -3.43 8.13 23.92
N HIS A 207 -4.07 7.01 23.59
CA HIS A 207 -3.77 5.76 24.28
C HIS A 207 -2.36 5.33 23.88
N ILE A 208 -1.46 5.28 24.85
CA ILE A 208 -0.12 4.72 24.68
C ILE A 208 -0.22 3.27 25.10
N PRO A 209 -0.01 2.29 24.18
CA PRO A 209 -0.07 0.89 24.52
C PRO A 209 0.89 0.58 25.68
N SER A 210 0.42 -0.08 26.70
CA SER A 210 1.28 -0.59 27.73
C SER A 210 1.98 -1.86 27.22
N GLY A 211 3.20 -2.10 27.62
CA GLY A 211 3.94 -3.30 27.20
C GLY A 211 3.32 -4.63 27.63
N ARG A 212 2.14 -4.60 28.26
CA ARG A 212 1.32 -5.76 28.65
C ARG A 212 0.17 -6.02 27.68
N GLU A 213 -0.14 -5.06 26.80
CA GLU A 213 -1.22 -5.23 25.82
C GLU A 213 -0.78 -6.14 24.70
N THR A 214 -1.69 -6.99 24.26
CA THR A 214 -1.50 -7.73 23.01
C THR A 214 -1.55 -6.76 21.82
N ARG A 215 -0.97 -7.13 20.68
CA ARG A 215 -1.00 -6.33 19.44
C ARG A 215 -2.43 -5.94 19.06
N ALA A 216 -3.38 -6.84 19.25
CA ALA A 216 -4.76 -6.63 18.87
C ALA A 216 -5.50 -5.70 19.85
N GLU A 217 -5.21 -5.78 21.16
CA GLU A 217 -5.72 -4.82 22.14
C GLU A 217 -5.17 -3.42 21.90
N ALA A 218 -3.87 -3.31 21.58
CA ALA A 218 -3.25 -2.06 21.17
C ALA A 218 -3.93 -1.48 19.91
N ALA A 219 -4.36 -2.31 18.96
CA ALA A 219 -5.09 -1.88 17.78
C ALA A 219 -6.43 -1.23 18.11
N VAL A 220 -7.21 -1.82 19.00
CA VAL A 220 -8.52 -1.27 19.40
C VAL A 220 -8.37 0.10 20.04
N HIS A 221 -7.36 0.29 20.87
CA HIS A 221 -7.16 1.53 21.62
C HIS A 221 -6.37 2.59 20.86
N ALA A 222 -5.39 2.19 20.06
CA ALA A 222 -4.57 3.12 19.27
C ALA A 222 -5.37 3.82 18.16
N PHE A 223 -6.46 3.20 17.71
CA PHE A 223 -7.27 3.66 16.58
C PHE A 223 -8.68 4.10 16.97
N ASP A 224 -8.94 4.35 18.25
CA ASP A 224 -10.10 5.11 18.64
C ASP A 224 -10.10 6.44 17.87
N PRO A 225 -11.19 6.76 17.12
CA PRO A 225 -11.20 7.97 16.30
C PRO A 225 -10.93 9.19 17.18
N PRO A 226 -9.98 10.05 16.81
CA PRO A 226 -9.69 11.23 17.58
C PRO A 226 -10.94 12.12 17.61
N ARG A 227 -11.36 12.53 18.81
CA ARG A 227 -12.39 13.55 18.98
C ARG A 227 -11.77 14.91 18.67
N GLY A 228 -11.63 15.27 17.38
CA GLY A 228 -11.11 16.57 16.95
C GLY A 228 -10.09 16.48 15.77
N ARG A 229 -9.61 17.62 15.28
CA ARG A 229 -8.64 17.72 14.19
C ARG A 229 -7.20 17.62 14.68
N LEU A 230 -6.42 16.67 14.14
CA LEU A 230 -4.98 16.84 14.06
C LEU A 230 -4.74 17.92 12.99
N ALA A 231 -4.27 19.10 13.44
CA ALA A 231 -3.76 20.05 12.48
C ALA A 231 -2.25 19.81 12.38
N PRO A 232 -1.70 19.55 11.18
CA PRO A 232 -0.28 19.70 10.95
C PRO A 232 0.07 21.13 11.35
N ASP A 233 1.25 21.35 11.93
CA ASP A 233 1.78 22.69 12.04
C ASP A 233 2.22 23.09 10.63
N PRO A 234 1.53 24.03 9.96
CA PRO A 234 1.83 24.37 8.57
C PRO A 234 3.23 24.93 8.35
N SER A 235 3.96 25.26 9.43
CA SER A 235 5.34 25.77 9.36
C SER A 235 6.41 24.67 9.34
N ASP A 236 6.04 23.40 9.58
CA ASP A 236 7.03 22.39 9.99
C ASP A 236 7.13 21.16 9.08
N ALA A 237 6.21 20.95 8.14
CA ALA A 237 6.21 19.77 7.24
C ALA A 237 5.11 19.89 6.17
N PRO A 238 5.18 19.11 5.07
CA PRO A 238 4.12 19.00 4.09
C PRO A 238 2.77 18.67 4.72
N ALA A 239 1.69 19.18 4.11
CA ALA A 239 0.34 19.01 4.61
C ALA A 239 -0.06 17.54 4.71
N VAL A 240 -0.82 17.20 5.76
CA VAL A 240 -1.42 15.88 5.97
C VAL A 240 -2.93 16.03 6.05
N ASP A 241 -3.65 15.37 5.14
CA ASP A 241 -5.11 15.30 5.19
C ASP A 241 -5.54 14.14 6.09
N MET A 242 -5.96 14.51 7.32
CA MET A 242 -6.27 13.53 8.36
C MET A 242 -7.46 12.64 8.00
N GLY A 243 -7.23 11.34 8.04
CA GLY A 243 -8.20 10.32 7.69
C GLY A 243 -8.19 9.93 6.21
N THR A 244 -7.42 10.64 5.38
CA THR A 244 -7.19 10.33 3.97
C THR A 244 -5.82 9.71 3.78
N LEU A 245 -5.72 8.73 2.88
CA LEU A 245 -4.43 8.17 2.46
C LEU A 245 -3.85 9.10 1.39
N ASP A 246 -3.36 10.27 1.82
CA ASP A 246 -2.72 11.27 0.97
C ASP A 246 -1.25 10.92 0.66
N GLU A 247 -0.61 11.69 -0.21
CA GLU A 247 0.75 11.43 -0.67
C GLU A 247 1.79 11.56 0.47
N THR A 248 1.58 12.47 1.44
CA THR A 248 2.42 12.57 2.63
C THR A 248 2.32 11.31 3.50
N THR A 249 1.12 10.78 3.66
CA THR A 249 0.87 9.54 4.40
C THR A 249 1.46 8.33 3.66
N ARG A 250 1.29 8.24 2.33
CA ARG A 250 1.90 7.19 1.50
C ARG A 250 3.42 7.19 1.61
N GLY A 251 4.04 8.37 1.56
CA GLY A 251 5.47 8.54 1.76
C GLY A 251 5.92 8.03 3.12
N ALA A 252 5.24 8.44 4.19
CA ALA A 252 5.54 7.98 5.56
C ALA A 252 5.40 6.45 5.72
N ILE A 253 4.39 5.84 5.10
CA ILE A 253 4.22 4.39 5.06
C ILE A 253 5.39 3.74 4.33
N THR A 254 5.80 4.25 3.17
CA THR A 254 6.93 3.73 2.39
C THR A 254 8.23 3.75 3.18
N VAL A 255 8.54 4.89 3.85
CA VAL A 255 9.70 4.98 4.74
C VAL A 255 9.63 3.95 5.86
N TYR A 256 8.45 3.79 6.49
CA TYR A 256 8.24 2.81 7.54
C TYR A 256 8.47 1.38 7.02
N GLN A 257 7.87 1.05 5.88
CA GLN A 257 8.00 -0.27 5.23
C GLN A 257 9.47 -0.59 4.93
N SER A 258 10.20 0.36 4.36
CA SER A 258 11.63 0.23 4.04
C SER A 258 12.47 -0.02 5.29
N GLU A 259 12.29 0.76 6.37
CA GLU A 259 13.03 0.57 7.62
C GLU A 259 12.71 -0.75 8.34
N HIS A 260 11.54 -1.35 8.07
CA HIS A 260 11.10 -2.59 8.69
C HIS A 260 11.18 -3.83 7.77
N GLY A 261 11.75 -3.69 6.55
CA GLY A 261 11.92 -4.79 5.59
C GLY A 261 10.60 -5.35 5.06
N LEU A 262 9.57 -4.51 4.96
CA LEU A 262 8.28 -4.82 4.35
C LEU A 262 8.29 -4.47 2.86
N GLY A 263 7.27 -4.89 2.12
CA GLY A 263 7.07 -4.42 0.74
C GLY A 263 6.82 -2.91 0.71
N GLU A 264 7.63 -2.18 -0.04
CA GLU A 264 7.64 -0.70 -0.13
C GLU A 264 6.52 -0.22 -1.06
N THR A 265 5.26 -0.42 -0.66
CA THR A 265 4.08 -0.15 -1.50
C THR A 265 3.44 1.21 -1.23
N GLY A 266 3.72 1.84 -0.09
CA GLY A 266 2.99 3.02 0.39
C GLY A 266 1.54 2.74 0.78
N GLU A 267 1.12 1.46 0.77
CA GLU A 267 -0.22 1.05 1.14
C GLU A 267 -0.25 0.43 2.55
N PRO A 268 -1.29 0.73 3.35
CA PRO A 268 -1.43 0.20 4.71
C PRO A 268 -2.01 -1.21 4.71
N ASP A 269 -1.27 -2.18 4.16
CA ASP A 269 -1.66 -3.59 4.16
C ASP A 269 -1.60 -4.22 5.56
N ALA A 270 -2.05 -5.48 5.67
CA ALA A 270 -2.10 -6.20 6.94
C ALA A 270 -0.71 -6.32 7.61
N ALA A 271 0.35 -6.52 6.80
CA ALA A 271 1.72 -6.63 7.32
C ALA A 271 2.21 -5.29 7.88
N THR A 272 1.91 -4.20 7.19
CA THR A 272 2.21 -2.84 7.63
C THR A 272 1.49 -2.51 8.95
N TRP A 273 0.18 -2.78 9.03
CA TRP A 273 -0.59 -2.57 10.25
C TRP A 273 -0.04 -3.38 11.42
N ALA A 274 0.18 -4.68 11.24
CA ALA A 274 0.72 -5.55 12.28
C ALA A 274 2.09 -5.05 12.78
N SER A 275 2.95 -4.58 11.88
CA SER A 275 4.27 -4.03 12.20
C SER A 275 4.17 -2.70 12.96
N VAL A 276 3.31 -1.77 12.52
CA VAL A 276 3.10 -0.47 13.18
C VAL A 276 2.61 -0.67 14.60
N LEU A 277 1.60 -1.51 14.83
CA LEU A 277 1.08 -1.82 16.16
C LEU A 277 2.15 -2.46 17.06
N SER A 278 2.95 -3.38 16.50
CA SER A 278 4.09 -3.97 17.22
C SER A 278 5.13 -2.90 17.60
N SER A 279 5.41 -1.95 16.71
CA SER A 279 6.35 -0.86 16.97
C SER A 279 5.85 0.10 18.04
N GLU A 280 4.55 0.45 18.03
CA GLU A 280 3.91 1.25 19.07
C GLU A 280 4.00 0.58 20.44
N THR A 281 3.60 -0.70 20.52
CA THR A 281 3.65 -1.48 21.77
C THR A 281 5.07 -1.58 22.31
N ALA A 282 6.08 -1.70 21.44
CA ALA A 282 7.49 -1.79 21.82
C ALA A 282 8.18 -0.43 21.99
N GLY A 283 7.50 0.69 21.69
CA GLY A 283 8.09 2.04 21.73
C GLY A 283 9.20 2.25 20.70
N ARG A 284 9.22 1.48 19.60
CA ARG A 284 10.26 1.57 18.55
C ARG A 284 9.97 2.75 17.63
N ARG A 285 10.88 3.72 17.61
CA ARG A 285 10.78 4.91 16.75
C ARG A 285 11.68 4.80 15.52
N SER A 286 11.39 5.65 14.52
CA SER A 286 12.28 5.83 13.37
C SER A 286 13.73 6.11 13.81
N ARG A 287 14.66 5.54 13.09
CA ARG A 287 16.11 5.71 13.31
C ARG A 287 16.60 7.06 12.82
N SER A 288 15.86 7.67 11.92
CA SER A 288 16.19 8.95 11.29
C SER A 288 15.08 9.97 11.53
N PRO A 289 15.39 11.26 11.63
CA PRO A 289 14.37 12.29 11.71
C PRO A 289 13.49 12.27 10.45
N TYR A 290 12.24 12.72 10.56
CA TYR A 290 11.37 12.96 9.42
C TYR A 290 12.05 13.94 8.46
N THR A 291 12.28 13.50 7.22
CA THR A 291 12.99 14.26 6.19
C THR A 291 12.06 14.54 5.01
N TRP A 292 12.13 15.72 4.45
CA TRP A 292 11.36 16.13 3.28
C TRP A 292 12.08 17.24 2.52
N VAL A 293 11.64 17.52 1.31
CA VAL A 293 12.23 18.51 0.40
C VAL A 293 11.18 19.53 0.01
N SER A 294 11.52 20.82 0.06
CA SER A 294 10.78 21.86 -0.64
C SER A 294 11.53 22.32 -1.87
N VAL A 295 10.81 22.49 -2.98
CA VAL A 295 11.30 23.11 -4.20
C VAL A 295 10.50 24.37 -4.44
N SER A 296 11.18 25.52 -4.47
CA SER A 296 10.55 26.79 -4.79
C SER A 296 10.83 27.17 -6.24
N GLU A 297 9.76 27.36 -7.02
CA GLU A 297 9.83 27.88 -8.39
C GLU A 297 9.91 29.42 -8.45
N SER A 298 9.96 30.10 -7.27
CA SER A 298 10.22 31.54 -7.19
C SER A 298 11.69 31.81 -7.51
N LEU A 299 11.94 32.81 -8.37
CA LEU A 299 13.31 33.17 -8.79
C LEU A 299 14.09 33.91 -7.68
N PRO A 300 15.30 33.50 -7.39
CA PRO A 300 16.00 32.33 -7.92
C PRO A 300 15.43 31.03 -7.36
N GLU A 301 15.20 30.04 -8.24
CA GLU A 301 14.68 28.73 -7.84
C GLU A 301 15.65 27.99 -6.91
N THR A 302 15.10 27.36 -5.89
CA THR A 302 15.88 26.68 -4.86
C THR A 302 15.25 25.35 -4.44
N LEU A 303 16.10 24.47 -3.97
CA LEU A 303 15.71 23.25 -3.26
C LEU A 303 16.24 23.32 -1.83
N GLU A 304 15.38 22.99 -0.86
CA GLU A 304 15.75 22.87 0.55
C GLU A 304 15.44 21.46 1.05
N VAL A 305 16.41 20.89 1.79
CA VAL A 305 16.18 19.64 2.54
C VAL A 305 15.88 19.99 3.99
N HIS A 306 14.79 19.45 4.50
CA HIS A 306 14.31 19.66 5.85
C HIS A 306 14.45 18.40 6.71
N ARG A 307 14.71 18.56 8.00
CA ARG A 307 14.54 17.54 9.05
C ARG A 307 13.59 18.09 10.09
N GLY A 308 12.34 17.59 10.04
CA GLY A 308 11.21 18.26 10.70
C GLY A 308 11.06 19.68 10.15
N ALA A 309 10.98 20.68 11.04
CA ALA A 309 10.89 22.10 10.66
C ALA A 309 12.23 22.76 10.27
N ARG A 310 13.35 22.06 10.45
CA ARG A 310 14.67 22.66 10.28
C ARG A 310 15.19 22.42 8.88
N VAL A 311 15.51 23.50 8.14
CA VAL A 311 16.32 23.44 6.91
C VAL A 311 17.74 23.01 7.28
N VAL A 312 18.21 21.94 6.66
CA VAL A 312 19.55 21.37 6.89
C VAL A 312 20.46 21.51 5.69
N PHE A 313 19.88 21.76 4.52
CA PHE A 313 20.63 22.00 3.28
C PHE A 313 19.81 22.86 2.33
N THR A 314 20.43 23.80 1.64
CA THR A 314 19.82 24.65 0.60
C THR A 314 20.75 24.68 -0.60
N THR A 315 20.20 24.59 -1.80
CA THR A 315 20.93 24.66 -3.07
C THR A 315 20.08 25.37 -4.13
N PRO A 316 20.70 26.11 -5.07
CA PRO A 316 19.97 26.53 -6.26
C PRO A 316 19.52 25.30 -7.07
N ALA A 317 18.37 25.41 -7.70
CA ALA A 317 17.77 24.36 -8.51
C ALA A 317 17.29 24.92 -9.84
N ASN A 318 17.03 24.05 -10.81
CA ASN A 318 16.32 24.40 -12.04
C ASN A 318 15.09 23.50 -12.14
N THR A 319 13.95 24.10 -12.39
CA THR A 319 12.69 23.37 -12.66
C THR A 319 12.37 23.33 -14.15
N GLY A 320 11.19 22.83 -14.51
CA GLY A 320 10.74 22.65 -15.88
C GLY A 320 10.43 23.96 -16.61
N VAL A 321 10.81 24.02 -17.88
CA VAL A 321 10.49 25.17 -18.75
C VAL A 321 8.99 25.23 -19.05
N PRO A 322 8.47 26.41 -19.52
CA PRO A 322 7.08 26.51 -20.00
C PRO A 322 6.76 25.46 -21.08
N GLY A 323 5.69 24.67 -20.85
CA GLY A 323 5.29 23.55 -21.69
C GLY A 323 5.84 22.18 -21.24
N ALA A 324 6.75 22.16 -20.27
CA ALA A 324 7.24 20.99 -19.56
C ALA A 324 7.52 21.33 -18.09
N GLU A 325 6.54 21.99 -17.45
CA GLU A 325 6.64 22.45 -16.06
C GLU A 325 6.84 21.29 -15.10
N THR A 326 7.61 21.50 -14.04
CA THR A 326 7.66 20.57 -12.92
C THR A 326 6.27 20.50 -12.25
N ALA A 327 5.78 19.31 -11.99
CA ALA A 327 4.48 19.14 -11.35
C ALA A 327 4.47 19.74 -9.94
N ARG A 328 3.54 20.69 -9.68
CA ARG A 328 3.35 21.28 -8.35
C ARG A 328 2.54 20.36 -7.47
N GLY A 329 2.89 20.29 -6.20
CA GLY A 329 2.21 19.46 -5.20
C GLY A 329 3.17 18.73 -4.29
N ILE A 330 2.67 17.69 -3.63
CA ILE A 330 3.41 16.86 -2.70
C ILE A 330 3.50 15.45 -3.29
N PHE A 331 4.71 14.92 -3.40
CA PHE A 331 4.99 13.64 -4.05
C PHE A 331 6.00 12.83 -3.24
N PRO A 332 5.74 11.56 -2.92
CA PRO A 332 6.74 10.69 -2.32
C PRO A 332 7.77 10.24 -3.36
N ILE A 333 9.02 10.13 -2.94
CA ILE A 333 10.07 9.50 -3.75
C ILE A 333 9.72 8.01 -3.89
N TYR A 334 9.49 7.56 -5.12
CA TYR A 334 9.09 6.18 -5.40
C TYR A 334 10.19 5.30 -6.00
N SER A 335 11.29 5.91 -6.47
CA SER A 335 12.43 5.18 -7.03
C SER A 335 13.71 6.01 -6.96
N ARG A 336 14.85 5.33 -6.73
CA ARG A 336 16.14 6.00 -6.56
C ARG A 336 17.24 5.25 -7.28
N PHE A 337 18.15 6.01 -7.94
CA PHE A 337 19.31 5.44 -8.64
C PHE A 337 20.54 6.31 -8.41
N VAL A 338 21.68 5.68 -8.16
CA VAL A 338 22.97 6.37 -8.13
C VAL A 338 23.28 6.97 -9.51
N SER A 339 22.93 6.25 -10.58
CA SER A 339 22.98 6.70 -11.96
C SER A 339 21.96 5.94 -12.80
N THR A 340 21.36 6.61 -13.78
CA THR A 340 20.44 5.96 -14.73
C THR A 340 20.42 6.72 -16.06
N THR A 341 19.92 6.06 -17.12
CA THR A 341 19.63 6.73 -18.39
C THR A 341 18.22 7.33 -18.33
N MET A 342 18.08 8.61 -18.60
CA MET A 342 16.81 9.30 -18.75
C MET A 342 16.46 9.52 -20.21
N SER A 343 15.21 9.28 -20.57
CA SER A 343 14.71 9.50 -21.93
C SER A 343 13.36 10.17 -21.87
N GLY A 344 13.08 11.03 -22.83
CA GLY A 344 11.82 11.77 -22.91
C GLY A 344 11.62 12.42 -24.26
N THR A 345 10.70 13.39 -24.26
CA THR A 345 10.42 14.22 -25.43
C THR A 345 10.47 15.67 -24.99
N ASP A 346 11.24 16.46 -25.68
CA ASP A 346 11.38 17.89 -25.46
C ASP A 346 10.09 18.65 -25.87
N VAL A 347 9.96 19.90 -25.43
CA VAL A 347 8.78 20.76 -25.75
C VAL A 347 8.56 20.96 -27.23
N ASP A 348 9.60 20.86 -28.04
CA ASP A 348 9.53 20.93 -29.53
C ASP A 348 9.18 19.59 -30.21
N GLY A 349 8.96 18.52 -29.42
CA GLY A 349 8.68 17.18 -29.90
C GLY A 349 9.91 16.31 -30.19
N THR A 350 11.12 16.83 -30.01
CA THR A 350 12.36 16.09 -30.19
C THR A 350 12.56 15.06 -29.08
N LYS A 351 12.87 13.83 -29.44
CA LYS A 351 13.19 12.78 -28.45
C LYS A 351 14.63 12.94 -27.99
N TYR A 352 14.84 12.78 -26.70
CA TYR A 352 16.17 12.78 -26.11
C TYR A 352 16.43 11.50 -25.31
N THR A 353 17.71 11.17 -25.16
CA THR A 353 18.20 10.12 -24.27
C THR A 353 19.52 10.61 -23.66
N VAL A 354 19.55 10.73 -22.34
CA VAL A 354 20.72 11.18 -21.57
C VAL A 354 21.21 10.01 -20.73
N PRO A 355 22.35 9.40 -21.07
CA PRO A 355 22.95 8.35 -20.23
C PRO A 355 23.58 8.96 -18.97
N ASP A 356 23.78 8.08 -17.99
CA ASP A 356 24.56 8.33 -16.77
C ASP A 356 24.13 9.57 -15.97
N VAL A 357 22.83 9.88 -15.95
CA VAL A 357 22.28 10.93 -15.09
C VAL A 357 22.46 10.52 -13.63
N PRO A 358 23.21 11.30 -12.80
CA PRO A 358 23.58 10.89 -11.46
C PRO A 358 22.59 11.33 -10.38
N TRP A 359 22.54 10.56 -9.27
CA TRP A 359 21.89 10.90 -8.00
C TRP A 359 20.39 11.14 -8.11
N VAL A 360 19.70 10.22 -8.80
CA VAL A 360 18.32 10.38 -9.22
C VAL A 360 17.34 9.91 -8.14
N ASN A 361 16.38 10.78 -7.80
CA ASN A 361 15.25 10.50 -6.92
C ASN A 361 13.96 10.82 -7.68
N TYR A 362 13.30 9.82 -8.26
CA TYR A 362 12.01 9.98 -8.96
C TYR A 362 10.88 10.21 -7.97
N PHE A 363 10.04 11.24 -8.23
CA PHE A 363 8.92 11.58 -7.35
C PHE A 363 7.57 11.68 -8.07
N ASN A 364 7.51 12.03 -9.37
CA ASN A 364 6.26 12.12 -10.11
C ASN A 364 6.44 11.73 -11.58
N GLY A 365 5.83 10.62 -12.03
CA GLY A 365 5.95 10.18 -13.42
C GLY A 365 7.41 10.05 -13.86
N GLY A 366 7.88 10.96 -14.74
CA GLY A 366 9.27 11.08 -15.15
C GLY A 366 10.07 12.13 -14.37
N ASP A 367 9.41 12.92 -13.52
CA ASP A 367 10.07 14.00 -12.78
C ASP A 367 10.95 13.46 -11.64
N ALA A 368 12.16 13.96 -11.54
CA ALA A 368 13.11 13.55 -10.53
C ALA A 368 13.95 14.71 -10.03
N VAL A 369 14.41 14.64 -8.78
CA VAL A 369 15.53 15.44 -8.28
C VAL A 369 16.82 14.71 -8.64
N HIS A 370 17.69 15.34 -9.41
CA HIS A 370 18.94 14.72 -9.88
C HIS A 370 20.05 15.73 -10.16
N GLY A 371 21.27 15.24 -10.35
CA GLY A 371 22.39 16.03 -10.80
C GLY A 371 22.38 16.24 -12.30
N TYR A 372 22.61 17.47 -12.76
CA TYR A 372 22.79 17.76 -14.18
C TYR A 372 23.73 18.96 -14.36
N PRO A 373 24.74 18.91 -15.25
CA PRO A 373 25.66 20.03 -15.42
C PRO A 373 25.01 21.16 -16.21
N ARG A 374 24.92 22.34 -15.60
CA ARG A 374 24.43 23.57 -16.22
C ARG A 374 25.45 24.71 -15.99
N ALA A 375 25.45 25.72 -16.87
CA ALA A 375 26.30 26.90 -16.71
C ALA A 375 25.88 27.75 -15.50
N SER A 376 24.59 27.70 -15.14
CA SER A 376 24.00 28.42 -14.00
C SER A 376 22.71 27.72 -13.56
N TYR A 377 22.25 28.02 -12.34
CA TYR A 377 21.06 27.47 -11.74
C TYR A 377 20.20 28.59 -11.14
N GLY A 378 18.99 28.29 -10.77
CA GLY A 378 18.04 29.18 -10.14
C GLY A 378 16.92 29.66 -11.06
N PHE A 379 16.66 28.97 -12.17
CA PHE A 379 15.60 29.32 -13.13
C PHE A 379 15.21 28.09 -13.98
N PRO A 380 14.03 28.10 -14.64
CA PRO A 380 13.54 26.96 -15.43
C PRO A 380 14.47 26.60 -16.58
N GLN A 381 14.91 25.32 -16.66
CA GLN A 381 15.81 24.84 -17.70
C GLN A 381 15.60 23.36 -18.06
N SER A 382 14.76 22.62 -17.31
CA SER A 382 14.55 21.18 -17.48
C SER A 382 13.25 20.86 -18.25
N ASN A 383 13.01 19.57 -18.48
CA ASN A 383 11.76 19.05 -19.01
C ASN A 383 10.91 18.40 -17.90
N GLY A 384 10.73 19.10 -16.77
CA GLY A 384 9.96 18.68 -15.61
C GLY A 384 10.77 18.23 -14.40
N CYS A 385 12.03 17.85 -14.57
CA CYS A 385 12.91 17.47 -13.47
C CYS A 385 13.35 18.68 -12.63
N VAL A 386 13.79 18.41 -11.40
CA VAL A 386 14.51 19.35 -10.53
C VAL A 386 15.99 19.06 -10.65
N GLU A 387 16.69 19.86 -11.46
CA GLU A 387 18.12 19.70 -11.71
C GLU A 387 18.95 20.46 -10.69
N LEU A 388 19.97 19.83 -10.16
CA LEU A 388 20.90 20.38 -9.17
C LEU A 388 22.34 20.35 -9.68
N PRO A 389 23.22 21.20 -9.14
CA PRO A 389 24.67 21.00 -9.26
C PRO A 389 25.03 19.57 -8.82
N ILE A 390 25.95 18.91 -9.52
CA ILE A 390 26.28 17.47 -9.30
C ILE A 390 26.61 17.17 -7.84
N GLU A 391 27.44 18.01 -7.20
CA GLU A 391 27.85 17.83 -5.79
C GLU A 391 26.68 18.06 -4.82
N ALA A 392 25.80 19.00 -5.14
CA ALA A 392 24.59 19.23 -4.37
C ALA A 392 23.63 18.04 -4.49
N ALA A 393 23.44 17.49 -5.70
CA ALA A 393 22.63 16.32 -5.95
C ALA A 393 23.16 15.09 -5.19
N HIS A 394 24.47 14.88 -5.15
CA HIS A 394 25.10 13.84 -4.34
C HIS A 394 24.76 13.99 -2.86
N THR A 395 24.88 15.22 -2.34
CA THR A 395 24.56 15.53 -0.95
C THR A 395 23.09 15.27 -0.64
N VAL A 396 22.17 15.78 -1.49
CA VAL A 396 20.72 15.58 -1.36
C VAL A 396 20.37 14.10 -1.45
N PHE A 397 20.93 13.36 -2.41
CA PHE A 397 20.72 11.92 -2.54
C PHE A 397 21.11 11.16 -1.27
N GLY A 398 22.21 11.53 -0.62
CA GLY A 398 22.65 10.94 0.64
C GLY A 398 21.77 11.28 1.84
N MET A 399 20.98 12.36 1.77
CA MET A 399 20.07 12.79 2.83
C MET A 399 18.69 12.17 2.71
N LEU A 400 18.25 11.83 1.50
CA LEU A 400 16.90 11.36 1.19
C LEU A 400 16.79 9.82 1.20
N ARG A 401 15.58 9.35 1.40
CA ARG A 401 15.19 7.93 1.38
C ARG A 401 14.02 7.73 0.42
N LEU A 402 13.77 6.48 0.09
CA LEU A 402 12.51 6.10 -0.56
C LEU A 402 11.35 6.45 0.37
N GLY A 403 10.31 7.11 -0.15
CA GLY A 403 9.16 7.59 0.60
C GLY A 403 9.31 8.99 1.21
N ASP A 404 10.52 9.56 1.32
CA ASP A 404 10.64 10.98 1.70
C ASP A 404 9.93 11.85 0.65
N VAL A 405 9.22 12.89 1.07
CA VAL A 405 8.37 13.69 0.17
C VAL A 405 9.10 14.88 -0.43
N VAL A 406 8.76 15.18 -1.69
CA VAL A 406 9.14 16.41 -2.41
C VAL A 406 7.89 17.27 -2.55
N GLU A 407 7.91 18.47 -2.02
CA GLU A 407 6.88 19.50 -2.17
C GLU A 407 7.37 20.55 -3.16
N VAL A 408 6.64 20.74 -4.27
CA VAL A 408 6.94 21.73 -5.32
C VAL A 408 5.91 22.84 -5.27
N SER A 409 6.32 24.10 -5.17
CA SER A 409 5.44 25.26 -4.99
C SER A 409 5.86 26.51 -5.80
#